data_f2f9b08110e937a3763685007e620bcd
#
_entry.id   f2f9b08110e937a3763685007e620bcd
#
_cell.length_a   1.000
_cell.length_b   1.000
_cell.length_c   1.000
_cell.angle_alpha   90.00
_cell.angle_beta   90.00
_cell.angle_gamma   90.00
#
_symmetry.space_group_name_H-M   'P 1'
#
loop_
_entity.id
_entity.type
_entity.pdbx_description
1 polymer ?
#
loop_
_entity_poly.entity_id
_entity_poly.type
_entity_poly.pdbx_seq_one_letter_code
_entity_poly.pdbx_strand_id
1 'polypeptide(L)'
;MTENYLSTDVIIVGAGPAGCASAIDLCRRGLDVIILDKAAFPRDKCCGDGLTTDALRILDELGLRPESITNWNAVTDAVIYSPKGERTVLPLPEGKGQFAAIAPRIELDHQLLQLAIAEGAKLLSPLGFSSLEQFDDFVKVETTDGTDILARYVIAADGMWSTVRKAVKNGIEGYRGDWHAFRQYFANTGPNSQHLTVWFEPDLLPGYVWLFPLPGQRANVGFGILRDRNHKLKDMGRLWKDILTRPHIKEILGHEAVAEGTHKAWPIPSRMEELEATSGRVFFVGDAMGIADPMTGEGIAQALQSGKLAASALTKAGPYDASKARSLYDLSLEKALLRDHQFAGQLQSLLTSSLATELAIKAANMNSWTRRNFARWLFEDYPRALVLTPDRWKLGALSNDGAYESNESKMTAESKELFFIGENE
;
A
#
# COMPACT_ATOMS: atom_id res chain seq x y z
N MET A 1 26.00 21.44 -31.51
CA MET A 1 25.34 20.19 -31.12
C MET A 1 24.11 20.61 -30.35
N THR A 2 22.92 20.41 -30.90
CA THR A 2 21.67 20.66 -30.17
C THR A 2 21.60 19.58 -29.08
N GLU A 3 21.77 19.97 -27.83
CA GLU A 3 21.55 19.08 -26.70
C GLU A 3 20.10 18.59 -26.76
N ASN A 4 19.93 17.31 -27.00
CA ASN A 4 18.64 16.65 -27.13
C ASN A 4 18.14 16.30 -25.71
N TYR A 5 17.57 17.26 -25.00
CA TYR A 5 16.97 17.03 -23.69
C TYR A 5 15.45 16.95 -23.79
N LEU A 6 14.85 16.12 -22.94
CA LEU A 6 13.41 16.10 -22.71
C LEU A 6 13.06 17.16 -21.67
N SER A 7 11.86 17.73 -21.77
CA SER A 7 11.36 18.65 -20.73
C SER A 7 9.95 18.25 -20.29
N THR A 8 9.63 18.49 -19.01
CA THR A 8 8.34 18.20 -18.41
C THR A 8 8.12 19.09 -17.18
N ASP A 9 6.90 19.21 -16.68
CA ASP A 9 6.66 19.89 -15.41
C ASP A 9 7.15 19.05 -14.24
N VAL A 10 6.85 17.74 -14.23
CA VAL A 10 7.21 16.82 -13.17
C VAL A 10 7.76 15.52 -13.71
N ILE A 11 8.94 15.12 -13.23
CA ILE A 11 9.44 13.76 -13.43
C ILE A 11 9.15 12.92 -12.18
N ILE A 12 8.62 11.73 -12.39
CA ILE A 12 8.33 10.75 -11.34
C ILE A 12 9.28 9.57 -11.51
N VAL A 13 10.10 9.29 -10.51
CA VAL A 13 11.01 8.14 -10.51
C VAL A 13 10.36 6.99 -9.76
N GLY A 14 9.89 5.99 -10.50
CA GLY A 14 9.20 4.80 -10.01
C GLY A 14 7.70 4.79 -10.36
N ALA A 15 7.26 3.73 -11.04
CA ALA A 15 5.87 3.50 -11.48
C ALA A 15 5.12 2.52 -10.56
N GLY A 16 5.39 2.57 -9.24
CA GLY A 16 4.60 1.89 -8.21
C GLY A 16 3.34 2.69 -7.84
N PRO A 17 2.55 2.22 -6.84
CA PRO A 17 1.29 2.87 -6.46
C PRO A 17 1.43 4.37 -6.17
N ALA A 18 2.46 4.79 -5.43
CA ALA A 18 2.69 6.21 -5.13
C ALA A 18 2.98 7.04 -6.38
N GLY A 19 3.84 6.53 -7.27
CA GLY A 19 4.19 7.24 -8.50
C GLY A 19 3.01 7.33 -9.46
N CYS A 20 2.27 6.25 -9.64
CA CYS A 20 1.07 6.26 -10.49
C CYS A 20 -0.03 7.18 -9.94
N ALA A 21 -0.27 7.16 -8.63
CA ALA A 21 -1.24 8.08 -7.99
C ALA A 21 -0.84 9.55 -8.19
N SER A 22 0.46 9.86 -8.04
CA SER A 22 0.97 11.21 -8.34
C SER A 22 0.76 11.59 -9.79
N ALA A 23 1.09 10.69 -10.72
CA ALA A 23 0.97 10.95 -12.15
C ALA A 23 -0.47 11.22 -12.57
N ILE A 24 -1.40 10.36 -12.14
CA ILE A 24 -2.84 10.51 -12.45
C ILE A 24 -3.36 11.88 -11.97
N ASP A 25 -3.08 12.22 -10.71
CA ASP A 25 -3.56 13.50 -10.15
C ASP A 25 -2.92 14.72 -10.83
N LEU A 26 -1.63 14.67 -11.17
CA LEU A 26 -0.95 15.76 -11.88
C LEU A 26 -1.46 15.94 -13.30
N CYS A 27 -1.59 14.85 -14.07
CA CYS A 27 -2.12 14.90 -15.44
C CYS A 27 -3.55 15.43 -15.48
N ARG A 28 -4.43 14.99 -14.56
CA ARG A 28 -5.79 15.52 -14.41
C ARG A 28 -5.84 17.03 -14.11
N ARG A 29 -4.76 17.57 -13.57
CA ARG A 29 -4.60 19.00 -13.29
C ARG A 29 -3.88 19.76 -14.43
N GLY A 30 -3.61 19.08 -15.55
CA GLY A 30 -3.02 19.66 -16.75
C GLY A 30 -1.52 19.86 -16.72
N LEU A 31 -0.79 19.15 -15.84
CA LEU A 31 0.67 19.20 -15.84
C LEU A 31 1.23 18.10 -16.75
N ASP A 32 2.34 18.41 -17.43
CA ASP A 32 3.11 17.43 -18.18
C ASP A 32 3.93 16.55 -17.22
N VAL A 33 3.78 15.22 -17.36
CA VAL A 33 4.40 14.25 -16.48
C VAL A 33 5.18 13.20 -17.25
N ILE A 34 6.43 12.97 -16.85
CA ILE A 34 7.23 11.82 -17.28
C ILE A 34 7.40 10.88 -16.10
N ILE A 35 7.04 9.60 -16.29
CA ILE A 35 7.32 8.51 -15.37
C ILE A 35 8.56 7.77 -15.86
N LEU A 36 9.56 7.62 -14.98
CA LEU A 36 10.78 6.86 -15.23
C LEU A 36 10.78 5.60 -14.35
N ASP A 37 10.82 4.40 -14.94
CA ASP A 37 10.95 3.15 -14.18
C ASP A 37 11.97 2.20 -14.83
N LYS A 38 12.86 1.65 -13.98
CA LYS A 38 13.91 0.71 -14.42
C LYS A 38 13.38 -0.65 -14.86
N ALA A 39 12.16 -1.01 -14.47
CA ALA A 39 11.56 -2.30 -14.78
C ALA A 39 10.60 -2.19 -15.96
N ALA A 40 10.55 -3.22 -16.81
CA ALA A 40 9.44 -3.41 -17.73
C ALA A 40 8.19 -3.89 -17.00
N PHE A 41 7.01 -3.44 -17.42
CA PHE A 41 5.72 -3.84 -16.87
C PHE A 41 5.00 -4.83 -17.82
N PRO A 42 4.19 -5.77 -17.27
CA PRO A 42 3.89 -5.98 -15.85
C PRO A 42 5.08 -6.58 -15.07
N ARG A 43 5.26 -6.14 -13.82
CA ARG A 43 6.31 -6.64 -12.93
C ARG A 43 5.76 -7.05 -11.56
N ASP A 44 6.33 -8.10 -10.98
CA ASP A 44 5.98 -8.49 -9.62
C ASP A 44 6.75 -7.64 -8.57
N LYS A 45 6.09 -7.36 -7.45
CA LYS A 45 6.67 -6.73 -6.26
C LYS A 45 6.31 -7.59 -5.04
N CYS A 46 7.28 -7.90 -4.19
CA CYS A 46 7.02 -8.64 -2.96
C CYS A 46 6.05 -7.86 -2.06
N CYS A 47 4.89 -8.46 -1.77
CA CYS A 47 3.78 -7.90 -1.00
C CYS A 47 2.84 -9.02 -0.56
N GLY A 48 2.04 -8.79 0.50
CA GLY A 48 0.90 -9.65 0.84
C GLY A 48 -0.28 -9.50 -0.12
N ASP A 49 -0.28 -8.47 -0.97
CA ASP A 49 -1.33 -8.15 -1.94
C ASP A 49 -2.68 -7.71 -1.32
N GLY A 50 -2.75 -7.55 0.00
CA GLY A 50 -3.92 -7.06 0.70
C GLY A 50 -4.16 -5.57 0.43
N LEU A 51 -5.44 -5.21 0.29
CA LEU A 51 -5.91 -3.83 0.11
C LEU A 51 -6.87 -3.49 1.23
N THR A 52 -6.57 -2.43 1.96
CA THR A 52 -7.41 -1.87 3.01
C THR A 52 -8.53 -1.02 2.44
N THR A 53 -9.52 -0.66 3.24
CA THR A 53 -10.64 0.18 2.82
C THR A 53 -10.15 1.55 2.33
N ASP A 54 -9.14 2.12 2.99
CA ASP A 54 -8.54 3.40 2.54
C ASP A 54 -7.86 3.25 1.18
N ALA A 55 -7.09 2.17 0.98
CA ALA A 55 -6.51 1.87 -0.32
C ALA A 55 -7.57 1.75 -1.41
N LEU A 56 -8.65 1.00 -1.14
CA LEU A 56 -9.74 0.78 -2.09
C LEU A 56 -10.46 2.09 -2.47
N ARG A 57 -10.71 2.98 -1.52
CA ARG A 57 -11.31 4.30 -1.79
C ARG A 57 -10.44 5.15 -2.68
N ILE A 58 -9.12 5.19 -2.41
CA ILE A 58 -8.20 5.95 -3.24
C ILE A 58 -8.11 5.35 -4.65
N LEU A 59 -8.09 4.03 -4.78
CA LEU A 59 -8.10 3.34 -6.08
C LEU A 59 -9.37 3.65 -6.87
N ASP A 60 -10.54 3.68 -6.22
CA ASP A 60 -11.82 4.06 -6.84
C ASP A 60 -11.80 5.51 -7.33
N GLU A 61 -11.31 6.46 -6.50
CA GLU A 61 -11.13 7.87 -6.89
C GLU A 61 -10.18 8.04 -8.07
N LEU A 62 -9.11 7.23 -8.15
CA LEU A 62 -8.18 7.22 -9.28
C LEU A 62 -8.79 6.60 -10.54
N GLY A 63 -9.93 5.91 -10.42
CA GLY A 63 -10.65 5.30 -11.55
C GLY A 63 -10.27 3.85 -11.82
N LEU A 64 -9.49 3.20 -10.94
CA LEU A 64 -9.25 1.76 -11.05
C LEU A 64 -10.56 1.02 -10.77
N ARG A 65 -10.82 -0.03 -11.54
CA ARG A 65 -12.00 -0.90 -11.37
C ARG A 65 -11.56 -2.33 -11.05
N PRO A 66 -12.21 -3.02 -10.10
CA PRO A 66 -11.91 -4.41 -9.75
C PRO A 66 -11.87 -5.34 -10.96
N GLU A 67 -12.78 -5.13 -11.91
CA GLU A 67 -12.93 -5.94 -13.12
C GLU A 67 -11.72 -5.86 -14.06
N SER A 68 -10.87 -4.86 -13.90
CA SER A 68 -9.61 -4.74 -14.66
C SER A 68 -8.51 -5.67 -14.13
N ILE A 69 -8.70 -6.31 -12.97
CA ILE A 69 -7.74 -7.19 -12.31
C ILE A 69 -8.29 -8.61 -12.28
N THR A 70 -7.65 -9.51 -13.01
CA THR A 70 -8.12 -10.90 -13.19
C THR A 70 -8.18 -11.67 -11.88
N ASN A 71 -7.17 -11.49 -11.02
CA ASN A 71 -7.06 -12.20 -9.74
C ASN A 71 -7.53 -11.33 -8.56
N TRP A 72 -8.52 -10.45 -8.79
CA TRP A 72 -9.16 -9.72 -7.72
C TRP A 72 -9.99 -10.65 -6.84
N ASN A 73 -9.83 -10.53 -5.52
CA ASN A 73 -10.65 -11.26 -4.55
C ASN A 73 -11.16 -10.30 -3.46
N ALA A 74 -12.45 -10.05 -3.45
CA ALA A 74 -13.10 -9.28 -2.38
C ALA A 74 -13.12 -10.08 -1.09
N VAL A 75 -12.79 -9.44 0.03
CA VAL A 75 -12.73 -10.07 1.36
C VAL A 75 -13.93 -9.63 2.19
N THR A 76 -14.66 -10.61 2.77
CA THR A 76 -15.84 -10.36 3.60
C THR A 76 -15.58 -10.51 5.09
N ASP A 77 -14.49 -11.18 5.45
CA ASP A 77 -14.10 -11.38 6.84
C ASP A 77 -12.57 -11.58 6.97
N ALA A 78 -12.06 -11.40 8.17
CA ALA A 78 -10.70 -11.78 8.52
C ALA A 78 -10.73 -12.77 9.69
N VAL A 79 -9.95 -13.82 9.60
CA VAL A 79 -9.74 -14.80 10.66
C VAL A 79 -8.41 -14.53 11.34
N ILE A 80 -8.45 -14.29 12.64
CA ILE A 80 -7.25 -14.05 13.43
C ILE A 80 -7.07 -15.20 14.43
N TYR A 81 -5.86 -15.73 14.48
CA TYR A 81 -5.45 -16.67 15.50
C TYR A 81 -4.54 -15.95 16.52
N SER A 82 -4.95 -16.02 17.79
CA SER A 82 -4.18 -15.42 18.89
C SER A 82 -2.90 -16.20 19.17
N PRO A 83 -1.96 -15.66 19.98
CA PRO A 83 -0.74 -16.39 20.39
C PRO A 83 -1.01 -17.73 21.07
N LYS A 84 -2.20 -17.93 21.63
CA LYS A 84 -2.64 -19.23 22.22
C LYS A 84 -3.39 -20.12 21.23
N GLY A 85 -3.54 -19.71 19.97
CA GLY A 85 -4.27 -20.45 18.96
C GLY A 85 -5.80 -20.26 19.00
N GLU A 86 -6.32 -19.31 19.79
CA GLU A 86 -7.76 -19.02 19.81
C GLU A 86 -8.17 -18.31 18.49
N ARG A 87 -9.17 -18.88 17.81
CA ARG A 87 -9.69 -18.38 16.54
C ARG A 87 -10.73 -17.28 16.76
N THR A 88 -10.56 -16.15 16.14
CA THR A 88 -11.51 -15.03 16.12
C THR A 88 -11.85 -14.68 14.68
N VAL A 89 -13.16 -14.61 14.35
CA VAL A 89 -13.63 -14.12 13.06
C VAL A 89 -14.08 -12.67 13.21
N LEU A 90 -13.51 -11.82 12.38
CA LEU A 90 -13.80 -10.40 12.30
C LEU A 90 -14.57 -10.12 11.01
N PRO A 91 -15.90 -10.04 11.05
CA PRO A 91 -16.69 -9.75 9.86
C PRO A 91 -16.49 -8.30 9.43
N LEU A 92 -16.27 -8.09 8.14
CA LEU A 92 -16.35 -6.78 7.52
C LEU A 92 -17.83 -6.39 7.33
N PRO A 93 -18.16 -5.10 7.18
CA PRO A 93 -19.53 -4.68 6.99
C PRO A 93 -20.19 -5.33 5.77
N GLU A 94 -21.39 -5.86 5.96
CA GLU A 94 -22.29 -6.20 4.86
C GLU A 94 -23.02 -4.94 4.42
N GLY A 95 -22.94 -4.58 3.14
CA GLY A 95 -23.60 -3.38 2.66
C GLY A 95 -22.96 -2.79 1.41
N LYS A 96 -23.05 -1.48 1.26
CA LYS A 96 -22.57 -0.82 0.06
C LYS A 96 -21.04 -0.84 -0.01
N GLY A 97 -20.52 -1.49 -1.06
CA GLY A 97 -19.12 -1.46 -1.43
C GLY A 97 -18.24 -2.50 -0.73
N GLN A 98 -16.98 -2.50 -1.09
CA GLN A 98 -15.95 -3.40 -0.58
C GLN A 98 -15.12 -2.73 0.51
N PHE A 99 -14.81 -3.47 1.58
CA PHE A 99 -14.01 -2.98 2.70
C PHE A 99 -12.59 -3.56 2.74
N ALA A 100 -12.36 -4.65 2.04
CA ALA A 100 -11.04 -5.22 1.82
C ALA A 100 -11.02 -6.04 0.54
N ALA A 101 -9.85 -6.16 -0.07
CA ALA A 101 -9.63 -7.01 -1.23
C ALA A 101 -8.20 -7.51 -1.26
N ILE A 102 -7.95 -8.50 -2.10
CA ILE A 102 -6.61 -8.99 -2.42
C ILE A 102 -6.43 -8.85 -3.93
N ALA A 103 -5.34 -8.20 -4.32
CA ALA A 103 -5.00 -7.99 -5.72
C ALA A 103 -3.49 -8.17 -5.92
N PRO A 104 -3.05 -9.17 -6.71
CA PRO A 104 -1.63 -9.37 -6.97
C PRO A 104 -0.97 -8.11 -7.51
N ARG A 105 0.16 -7.72 -6.91
CA ARG A 105 0.89 -6.49 -7.28
C ARG A 105 1.31 -6.44 -8.74
N ILE A 106 1.51 -7.61 -9.38
CA ILE A 106 1.82 -7.66 -10.82
C ILE A 106 0.69 -7.10 -11.67
N GLU A 107 -0.57 -7.33 -11.26
CA GLU A 107 -1.76 -6.83 -11.95
C GLU A 107 -2.13 -5.42 -11.50
N LEU A 108 -2.16 -5.18 -10.17
CA LEU A 108 -2.51 -3.89 -9.59
C LEU A 108 -1.60 -2.77 -10.09
N ASP A 109 -0.28 -2.96 -9.99
CA ASP A 109 0.69 -1.94 -10.41
C ASP A 109 0.60 -1.69 -11.92
N HIS A 110 0.36 -2.75 -12.71
CA HIS A 110 0.19 -2.62 -14.16
C HIS A 110 -1.05 -1.80 -14.52
N GLN A 111 -2.20 -2.10 -13.91
CA GLN A 111 -3.44 -1.37 -14.17
C GLN A 111 -3.36 0.10 -13.74
N LEU A 112 -2.74 0.39 -12.58
CA LEU A 112 -2.48 1.76 -12.17
C LEU A 112 -1.60 2.52 -13.16
N LEU A 113 -0.57 1.87 -13.68
CA LEU A 113 0.30 2.47 -14.71
C LEU A 113 -0.46 2.73 -16.01
N GLN A 114 -1.32 1.79 -16.45
CA GLN A 114 -2.16 2.01 -17.64
C GLN A 114 -3.10 3.20 -17.46
N LEU A 115 -3.68 3.37 -16.27
CA LEU A 115 -4.49 4.55 -15.95
C LEU A 115 -3.65 5.84 -16.00
N ALA A 116 -2.44 5.85 -15.45
CA ALA A 116 -1.57 7.02 -15.51
C ALA A 116 -1.21 7.41 -16.97
N ILE A 117 -0.94 6.42 -17.82
CA ILE A 117 -0.69 6.64 -19.24
C ILE A 117 -1.95 7.16 -19.95
N ALA A 118 -3.12 6.61 -19.64
CA ALA A 118 -4.39 7.05 -20.21
C ALA A 118 -4.75 8.49 -19.84
N GLU A 119 -4.33 8.95 -18.66
CA GLU A 119 -4.49 10.35 -18.21
C GLU A 119 -3.43 11.30 -18.83
N GLY A 120 -2.46 10.77 -19.58
CA GLY A 120 -1.50 11.57 -20.34
C GLY A 120 -0.04 11.48 -19.86
N ALA A 121 0.27 10.69 -18.82
CA ALA A 121 1.64 10.52 -18.39
C ALA A 121 2.49 9.80 -19.46
N LYS A 122 3.68 10.30 -19.73
CA LYS A 122 4.64 9.67 -20.65
C LYS A 122 5.51 8.70 -19.85
N LEU A 123 5.50 7.42 -20.23
CA LEU A 123 6.34 6.39 -19.61
C LEU A 123 7.68 6.24 -20.35
N LEU A 124 8.77 6.26 -19.58
CA LEU A 124 10.10 5.84 -19.98
C LEU A 124 10.49 4.58 -19.18
N SER A 125 10.34 3.41 -19.80
CA SER A 125 10.57 2.10 -19.18
C SER A 125 10.93 1.08 -20.28
N PRO A 126 11.85 0.15 -20.05
CA PRO A 126 12.71 0.03 -18.88
C PRO A 126 13.90 1.00 -18.93
N LEU A 127 13.88 2.01 -18.08
CA LEU A 127 14.93 3.02 -18.04
C LEU A 127 15.13 3.52 -16.58
N GLY A 128 16.36 3.49 -16.09
CA GLY A 128 16.68 3.81 -14.70
C GLY A 128 17.09 5.27 -14.50
N PHE A 129 16.91 5.76 -13.29
CA PHE A 129 17.52 7.00 -12.79
C PHE A 129 19.01 6.77 -12.56
N SER A 130 19.86 7.73 -12.98
CA SER A 130 21.31 7.75 -12.77
C SER A 130 21.72 8.81 -11.75
N SER A 131 21.43 10.06 -12.04
CA SER A 131 21.82 11.21 -11.21
C SER A 131 20.81 12.35 -11.32
N LEU A 132 20.93 13.35 -10.43
CA LEU A 132 20.22 14.61 -10.54
C LEU A 132 21.06 15.78 -10.08
N GLU A 133 20.80 16.93 -10.68
CA GLU A 133 21.34 18.23 -10.29
C GLU A 133 20.19 19.21 -10.10
N GLN A 134 20.17 19.94 -8.98
CA GLN A 134 19.12 20.91 -8.67
C GLN A 134 19.61 22.33 -8.93
N PHE A 135 18.77 23.11 -9.60
CA PHE A 135 18.92 24.53 -9.86
C PHE A 135 17.79 25.30 -9.19
N ASP A 136 17.87 26.63 -9.21
CA ASP A 136 16.84 27.46 -8.55
C ASP A 136 15.42 27.21 -9.09
N ASP A 137 15.28 27.06 -10.42
CA ASP A 137 13.98 26.97 -11.08
C ASP A 137 13.65 25.58 -11.65
N PHE A 138 14.61 24.65 -11.72
CA PHE A 138 14.42 23.33 -12.28
C PHE A 138 15.38 22.29 -11.70
N VAL A 139 15.14 21.04 -12.04
CA VAL A 139 16.01 19.90 -11.77
C VAL A 139 16.38 19.25 -13.10
N LYS A 140 17.64 18.92 -13.28
CA LYS A 140 18.14 18.08 -14.36
C LYS A 140 18.28 16.66 -13.84
N VAL A 141 17.60 15.71 -14.45
CA VAL A 141 17.69 14.27 -14.17
C VAL A 141 18.39 13.59 -15.32
N GLU A 142 19.42 12.82 -15.02
CA GLU A 142 20.10 11.96 -15.96
C GLU A 142 19.61 10.52 -15.81
N THR A 143 19.32 9.86 -16.90
CA THR A 143 18.91 8.46 -16.98
C THR A 143 20.10 7.54 -17.21
N THR A 144 19.90 6.23 -17.05
CA THR A 144 20.98 5.23 -17.20
C THR A 144 21.50 5.07 -18.65
N ASP A 145 20.79 5.58 -19.64
CA ASP A 145 21.24 5.62 -21.05
C ASP A 145 21.87 6.96 -21.43
N GLY A 146 22.01 7.91 -20.47
CA GLY A 146 22.59 9.22 -20.70
C GLY A 146 21.62 10.28 -21.22
N THR A 147 20.32 10.00 -21.25
CA THR A 147 19.31 11.00 -21.63
C THR A 147 19.13 12.00 -20.48
N ASP A 148 19.19 13.28 -20.77
CA ASP A 148 18.89 14.37 -19.84
C ASP A 148 17.42 14.75 -19.90
N ILE A 149 16.80 14.91 -18.72
CA ILE A 149 15.41 15.35 -18.56
C ILE A 149 15.38 16.56 -17.63
N LEU A 150 14.82 17.67 -18.11
CA LEU A 150 14.61 18.88 -17.33
C LEU A 150 13.19 18.91 -16.78
N ALA A 151 13.04 19.13 -15.48
CA ALA A 151 11.74 19.20 -14.82
C ALA A 151 11.67 20.32 -13.78
N ARG A 152 10.49 20.84 -13.50
CA ARG A 152 10.26 21.77 -12.38
C ARG A 152 10.43 21.08 -11.04
N TYR A 153 9.95 19.84 -10.96
CA TYR A 153 9.97 19.02 -9.73
C TYR A 153 10.28 17.57 -10.03
N VAL A 154 10.80 16.87 -9.02
CA VAL A 154 10.99 15.42 -9.02
C VAL A 154 10.15 14.81 -7.90
N ILE A 155 9.34 13.80 -8.23
CA ILE A 155 8.70 12.93 -7.25
C ILE A 155 9.48 11.61 -7.21
N ALA A 156 10.12 11.33 -6.07
CA ALA A 156 10.86 10.11 -5.81
C ALA A 156 9.91 9.04 -5.24
N ALA A 157 9.46 8.14 -6.12
CA ALA A 157 8.57 7.00 -5.84
C ALA A 157 9.31 5.66 -6.04
N ASP A 158 10.64 5.66 -5.93
CA ASP A 158 11.54 4.55 -6.28
C ASP A 158 11.75 3.54 -5.14
N GLY A 159 10.90 3.62 -4.11
CA GLY A 159 10.72 2.59 -3.09
C GLY A 159 11.82 2.58 -2.03
N MET A 160 11.86 1.50 -1.24
CA MET A 160 12.75 1.34 -0.09
C MET A 160 14.23 1.63 -0.38
N TRP A 161 14.71 1.26 -1.56
CA TRP A 161 16.12 1.44 -1.94
C TRP A 161 16.36 2.70 -2.75
N SER A 162 15.58 3.76 -2.52
CA SER A 162 15.56 5.00 -3.28
C SER A 162 16.97 5.46 -3.69
N THR A 163 17.18 5.48 -4.99
CA THR A 163 18.41 6.01 -5.62
C THR A 163 18.37 7.53 -5.64
N VAL A 164 17.19 8.12 -5.77
CA VAL A 164 16.98 9.57 -5.70
C VAL A 164 17.35 10.10 -4.32
N ARG A 165 16.90 9.45 -3.23
CA ARG A 165 17.24 9.84 -1.87
C ARG A 165 18.74 9.80 -1.61
N LYS A 166 19.42 8.77 -2.14
CA LYS A 166 20.88 8.66 -2.06
C LYS A 166 21.59 9.79 -2.82
N ALA A 167 21.10 10.14 -4.00
CA ALA A 167 21.68 11.19 -4.83
C ALA A 167 21.63 12.57 -4.13
N VAL A 168 20.55 12.87 -3.41
CA VAL A 168 20.44 14.12 -2.62
C VAL A 168 21.03 14.01 -1.21
N LYS A 169 21.69 12.88 -0.86
CA LYS A 169 22.33 12.64 0.45
C LYS A 169 21.39 12.80 1.64
N ASN A 170 20.10 12.45 1.45
CA ASN A 170 19.04 12.60 2.44
C ASN A 170 18.55 11.22 2.91
N GLY A 171 19.45 10.31 3.24
CA GLY A 171 19.15 8.96 3.70
C GLY A 171 19.71 8.69 5.09
N ILE A 172 19.09 7.75 5.81
CA ILE A 172 19.64 7.23 7.06
C ILE A 172 20.71 6.19 6.70
N GLU A 173 21.94 6.42 7.18
CA GLU A 173 23.06 5.50 6.91
C GLU A 173 22.77 4.11 7.49
N GLY A 174 22.99 3.07 6.69
CA GLY A 174 22.79 1.68 7.10
C GLY A 174 21.34 1.24 7.26
N TYR A 175 20.36 2.12 7.01
CA TYR A 175 18.94 1.76 7.10
C TYR A 175 18.56 0.71 6.05
N ARG A 176 17.89 -0.35 6.50
CA ARG A 176 17.48 -1.49 5.68
C ARG A 176 16.03 -1.92 5.90
N GLY A 177 15.17 -0.99 6.31
CA GLY A 177 13.78 -1.24 6.68
C GLY A 177 13.62 -1.69 8.14
N ASP A 178 12.45 -1.49 8.67
CA ASP A 178 12.07 -1.87 10.04
C ASP A 178 11.47 -3.25 10.09
N TRP A 179 10.71 -3.62 9.07
CA TRP A 179 10.15 -4.95 8.90
C TRP A 179 10.88 -5.73 7.82
N HIS A 180 10.82 -7.05 7.92
CA HIS A 180 11.26 -7.96 6.90
C HIS A 180 10.16 -8.95 6.58
N ALA A 181 9.70 -8.93 5.33
CA ALA A 181 8.61 -9.80 4.86
C ALA A 181 9.13 -10.90 3.94
N PHE A 182 8.54 -12.09 4.08
CA PHE A 182 8.67 -13.21 3.15
C PHE A 182 7.31 -13.56 2.59
N ARG A 183 7.25 -13.88 1.29
CA ARG A 183 6.01 -14.21 0.61
C ARG A 183 6.25 -15.27 -0.47
N GLN A 184 5.27 -16.16 -0.62
CA GLN A 184 5.19 -17.13 -1.71
C GLN A 184 3.73 -17.36 -2.10
N TYR A 185 3.47 -17.55 -3.39
CA TYR A 185 2.16 -18.00 -3.84
C TYR A 185 2.06 -19.52 -3.76
N PHE A 186 0.84 -20.00 -3.52
CA PHE A 186 0.49 -21.40 -3.49
C PHE A 186 -0.73 -21.67 -4.36
N ALA A 187 -0.73 -22.79 -5.07
CA ALA A 187 -1.88 -23.37 -5.78
C ALA A 187 -2.37 -24.60 -5.05
N ASN A 188 -3.56 -25.10 -5.43
CA ASN A 188 -4.23 -26.27 -4.85
C ASN A 188 -4.40 -26.15 -3.33
N THR A 189 -4.72 -24.94 -2.87
CA THR A 189 -4.95 -24.70 -1.44
C THR A 189 -6.25 -25.35 -0.98
N GLY A 190 -6.28 -25.75 0.29
CA GLY A 190 -7.42 -26.49 0.87
C GLY A 190 -8.69 -25.64 1.03
N PRO A 191 -9.84 -26.25 1.32
CA PRO A 191 -11.12 -25.56 1.45
C PRO A 191 -11.14 -24.54 2.61
N ASN A 192 -10.30 -24.70 3.63
CA ASN A 192 -10.20 -23.79 4.77
C ASN A 192 -9.39 -22.53 4.46
N SER A 193 -8.74 -22.44 3.30
CA SER A 193 -7.91 -21.30 2.87
C SER A 193 -8.70 -20.17 2.20
N GLN A 194 -10.01 -20.18 2.26
CA GLN A 194 -10.89 -19.19 1.58
C GLN A 194 -11.06 -17.88 2.36
N HIS A 195 -10.60 -17.83 3.62
CA HIS A 195 -10.63 -16.64 4.45
C HIS A 195 -9.27 -15.93 4.46
N LEU A 196 -9.28 -14.60 4.52
CA LEU A 196 -8.10 -13.84 4.90
C LEU A 196 -7.71 -14.25 6.31
N THR A 197 -6.58 -14.91 6.48
CA THR A 197 -6.17 -15.49 7.75
C THR A 197 -4.84 -14.92 8.22
N VAL A 198 -4.76 -14.57 9.51
CA VAL A 198 -3.56 -14.05 10.17
C VAL A 198 -3.30 -14.85 11.45
N TRP A 199 -2.06 -15.28 11.66
CA TRP A 199 -1.61 -15.93 12.90
C TRP A 199 -0.58 -15.08 13.62
N PHE A 200 -0.87 -14.74 14.87
CA PHE A 200 0.09 -14.12 15.78
C PHE A 200 0.88 -15.21 16.51
N GLU A 201 1.94 -15.69 15.86
CA GLU A 201 2.80 -16.71 16.42
C GLU A 201 3.67 -16.13 17.54
N PRO A 202 3.77 -16.78 18.73
CA PRO A 202 4.50 -16.22 19.87
C PRO A 202 5.96 -15.89 19.60
N ASP A 203 6.61 -16.67 18.74
CA ASP A 203 8.01 -16.48 18.35
C ASP A 203 8.25 -15.42 17.28
N LEU A 204 7.18 -14.87 16.68
CA LEU A 204 7.26 -13.84 15.65
C LEU A 204 6.82 -12.46 16.14
N LEU A 205 6.17 -12.36 17.31
CA LEU A 205 5.59 -11.10 17.79
C LEU A 205 6.62 -9.95 17.81
N PRO A 206 6.20 -8.74 17.41
CA PRO A 206 4.88 -8.28 16.98
C PRO A 206 4.53 -8.68 15.54
N GLY A 207 5.36 -9.49 14.90
CA GLY A 207 5.14 -10.02 13.57
C GLY A 207 4.02 -11.06 13.52
N TYR A 208 3.68 -11.47 12.30
CA TYR A 208 2.58 -12.40 12.05
C TYR A 208 2.80 -13.19 10.77
N VAL A 209 2.09 -14.30 10.64
CA VAL A 209 1.95 -15.08 9.40
C VAL A 209 0.62 -14.72 8.76
N TRP A 210 0.55 -14.67 7.44
CA TRP A 210 -0.70 -14.46 6.71
C TRP A 210 -0.93 -15.53 5.65
N LEU A 211 -2.21 -15.76 5.36
CA LEU A 211 -2.72 -16.45 4.18
C LEU A 211 -3.82 -15.60 3.60
N PHE A 212 -3.60 -15.06 2.42
CA PHE A 212 -4.55 -14.20 1.71
C PHE A 212 -5.04 -14.94 0.47
N PRO A 213 -6.36 -15.29 0.43
CA PRO A 213 -6.92 -16.12 -0.63
C PRO A 213 -6.96 -15.39 -1.97
N LEU A 214 -6.68 -16.13 -3.02
CA LEU A 214 -6.81 -15.69 -4.42
C LEU A 214 -7.79 -16.61 -5.16
N PRO A 215 -8.38 -16.16 -6.27
CA PRO A 215 -9.24 -17.01 -7.09
C PRO A 215 -8.55 -18.32 -7.54
N GLY A 216 -9.32 -19.37 -7.75
CA GLY A 216 -8.82 -20.65 -8.29
C GLY A 216 -8.05 -21.51 -7.30
N GLN A 217 -8.43 -21.52 -6.02
CA GLN A 217 -7.75 -22.28 -4.96
C GLN A 217 -6.26 -21.92 -4.86
N ARG A 218 -5.98 -20.64 -4.88
CA ARG A 218 -4.64 -20.07 -4.72
C ARG A 218 -4.59 -19.18 -3.49
N ALA A 219 -3.41 -18.95 -2.97
CA ALA A 219 -3.19 -18.01 -1.88
C ALA A 219 -1.81 -17.34 -1.96
N ASN A 220 -1.73 -16.11 -1.48
CA ASN A 220 -0.50 -15.45 -1.10
C ASN A 220 -0.25 -15.77 0.38
N VAL A 221 0.81 -16.50 0.66
CA VAL A 221 1.19 -16.87 2.02
C VAL A 221 2.52 -16.25 2.36
N GLY A 222 2.64 -15.74 3.57
CA GLY A 222 3.89 -15.13 3.99
C GLY A 222 3.94 -14.85 5.48
N PHE A 223 5.02 -14.23 5.90
CA PHE A 223 5.18 -13.72 7.25
C PHE A 223 6.00 -12.44 7.24
N GLY A 224 5.74 -11.60 8.23
CA GLY A 224 6.52 -10.40 8.51
C GLY A 224 7.08 -10.45 9.92
N ILE A 225 8.31 -10.03 10.09
CA ILE A 225 8.93 -9.85 11.41
C ILE A 225 9.54 -8.47 11.52
N LEU A 226 9.52 -7.92 12.73
CA LEU A 226 10.27 -6.72 13.04
C LEU A 226 11.77 -7.04 12.99
N ARG A 227 12.53 -6.14 12.38
CA ARG A 227 13.96 -6.29 12.27
C ARG A 227 14.64 -5.94 13.59
N ASP A 228 14.86 -6.93 14.41
CA ASP A 228 15.52 -6.83 15.70
C ASP A 228 16.82 -7.65 15.76
N ARG A 229 17.40 -7.75 16.97
CA ARG A 229 18.60 -8.55 17.21
C ARG A 229 18.33 -10.06 17.30
N ASN A 230 17.07 -10.46 17.47
CA ASN A 230 16.69 -11.85 17.70
C ASN A 230 16.60 -12.64 16.38
N HIS A 231 16.18 -11.96 15.30
CA HIS A 231 16.01 -12.59 14.00
C HIS A 231 17.09 -12.16 13.01
N LYS A 232 18.00 -13.09 12.68
CA LYS A 232 19.05 -12.84 11.67
C LYS A 232 18.53 -13.16 10.28
N LEU A 233 18.75 -12.26 9.33
CA LEU A 233 18.33 -12.44 7.92
C LEU A 233 18.72 -13.80 7.31
N LYS A 234 19.89 -14.34 7.69
CA LYS A 234 20.35 -15.65 7.22
C LYS A 234 19.48 -16.83 7.67
N ASP A 235 18.70 -16.67 8.73
CA ASP A 235 17.85 -17.70 9.31
C ASP A 235 16.42 -17.66 8.78
N MET A 236 16.05 -16.62 8.04
CA MET A 236 14.69 -16.40 7.53
C MET A 236 14.20 -17.53 6.61
N GLY A 237 15.07 -18.06 5.77
CA GLY A 237 14.70 -19.19 4.91
C GLY A 237 14.45 -20.49 5.69
N ARG A 238 15.09 -20.67 6.85
CA ARG A 238 14.81 -21.79 7.77
C ARG A 238 13.50 -21.57 8.48
N LEU A 239 13.28 -20.36 8.99
CA LEU A 239 12.03 -19.95 9.63
C LEU A 239 10.83 -20.12 8.70
N TRP A 240 10.97 -19.74 7.41
CA TRP A 240 9.94 -19.96 6.40
C TRP A 240 9.55 -21.43 6.26
N LYS A 241 10.53 -22.31 6.17
CA LYS A 241 10.29 -23.77 6.10
C LYS A 241 9.62 -24.29 7.36
N ASP A 242 10.04 -23.82 8.54
CA ASP A 242 9.42 -24.17 9.81
C ASP A 242 7.95 -23.76 9.85
N ILE A 243 7.64 -22.50 9.53
CA ILE A 243 6.27 -21.97 9.48
C ILE A 243 5.35 -22.84 8.60
N LEU A 244 5.80 -23.18 7.41
CA LEU A 244 5.00 -24.02 6.49
C LEU A 244 4.76 -25.46 6.99
N THR A 245 5.55 -25.91 7.95
CA THR A 245 5.39 -27.26 8.54
C THR A 245 4.57 -27.27 9.82
N ARG A 246 4.21 -26.09 10.37
CA ARG A 246 3.37 -25.98 11.58
C ARG A 246 1.99 -26.59 11.32
N PRO A 247 1.53 -27.56 12.15
CA PRO A 247 0.32 -28.34 11.86
C PRO A 247 -0.92 -27.47 11.56
N HIS A 248 -1.17 -26.43 12.36
CA HIS A 248 -2.31 -25.54 12.23
C HIS A 248 -2.26 -24.68 10.96
N ILE A 249 -1.05 -24.28 10.50
CA ILE A 249 -0.88 -23.53 9.24
C ILE A 249 -1.07 -24.49 8.06
N LYS A 250 -0.47 -25.68 8.12
CA LYS A 250 -0.58 -26.69 7.08
C LYS A 250 -2.01 -27.19 6.89
N GLU A 251 -2.78 -27.32 7.97
CA GLU A 251 -4.20 -27.68 7.93
C GLU A 251 -5.04 -26.67 7.16
N ILE A 252 -4.83 -25.36 7.40
CA ILE A 252 -5.57 -24.29 6.70
C ILE A 252 -5.09 -24.17 5.25
N LEU A 253 -3.78 -24.18 5.02
CA LEU A 253 -3.21 -24.09 3.67
C LEU A 253 -3.64 -25.28 2.78
N GLY A 254 -3.79 -26.46 3.37
CA GLY A 254 -4.14 -27.70 2.66
C GLY A 254 -2.93 -28.58 2.40
N HIS A 255 -3.16 -29.90 2.49
CA HIS A 255 -2.10 -30.92 2.33
C HIS A 255 -1.57 -31.02 0.89
N GLU A 256 -2.43 -30.69 -0.09
CA GLU A 256 -2.13 -30.73 -1.52
C GLU A 256 -1.60 -29.39 -2.07
N ALA A 257 -1.43 -28.39 -1.20
CA ALA A 257 -0.95 -27.08 -1.61
C ALA A 257 0.48 -27.14 -2.17
N VAL A 258 0.67 -26.54 -3.32
CA VAL A 258 1.95 -26.53 -4.06
C VAL A 258 2.43 -25.09 -4.22
N ALA A 259 3.68 -24.84 -3.88
CA ALA A 259 4.31 -23.55 -4.04
C ALA A 259 4.46 -23.17 -5.53
N GLU A 260 4.01 -21.99 -5.89
CA GLU A 260 4.23 -21.38 -7.21
C GLU A 260 5.52 -20.56 -7.20
N GLY A 261 6.55 -21.06 -7.85
CA GLY A 261 7.86 -20.41 -7.93
C GLY A 261 8.59 -20.35 -6.59
N THR A 262 9.55 -19.44 -6.48
CA THR A 262 10.35 -19.24 -5.27
C THR A 262 9.75 -18.18 -4.36
N HIS A 263 9.98 -18.32 -3.05
CA HIS A 263 9.65 -17.25 -2.11
C HIS A 263 10.43 -15.96 -2.42
N LYS A 264 9.81 -14.83 -2.14
CA LYS A 264 10.43 -13.51 -2.25
C LYS A 264 10.49 -12.84 -0.89
N ALA A 265 11.55 -12.09 -0.66
CA ALA A 265 11.78 -11.35 0.57
C ALA A 265 11.96 -9.87 0.28
N TRP A 266 11.43 -9.00 1.15
CA TRP A 266 11.55 -7.57 0.99
C TRP A 266 11.54 -6.84 2.34
N PRO A 267 12.41 -5.83 2.53
CA PRO A 267 12.34 -4.95 3.68
C PRO A 267 11.21 -3.92 3.51
N ILE A 268 10.50 -3.64 4.61
CA ILE A 268 9.44 -2.65 4.65
C ILE A 268 9.91 -1.46 5.50
N PRO A 269 9.94 -0.24 4.93
CA PRO A 269 10.38 0.95 5.64
C PRO A 269 9.20 1.61 6.38
N SER A 270 9.37 1.87 7.66
CA SER A 270 8.35 2.41 8.56
C SER A 270 8.95 3.46 9.50
N ARG A 271 9.61 4.49 8.94
CA ARG A 271 10.36 5.56 9.64
C ARG A 271 10.08 6.94 9.11
N MET A 272 8.85 7.24 8.78
CA MET A 272 8.54 8.57 8.25
C MET A 272 8.89 9.71 9.20
N GLU A 273 8.96 9.45 10.49
CA GLU A 273 9.32 10.46 11.50
C GLU A 273 10.80 10.86 11.48
N GLU A 274 11.66 9.97 10.96
CA GLU A 274 13.11 10.18 10.91
C GLU A 274 13.61 10.61 9.52
N LEU A 275 12.72 10.58 8.51
CA LEU A 275 13.03 10.87 7.13
C LEU A 275 12.43 12.23 6.71
N GLU A 276 13.24 13.08 6.11
CA GLU A 276 12.73 14.30 5.50
C GLU A 276 11.89 13.97 4.26
N ALA A 277 10.71 14.57 4.16
CA ALA A 277 9.79 14.35 3.06
C ALA A 277 10.23 15.02 1.75
N THR A 278 11.14 15.99 1.84
CA THR A 278 11.56 16.80 0.69
C THR A 278 13.03 17.15 0.73
N SER A 279 13.61 17.47 -0.44
CA SER A 279 14.96 18.06 -0.54
C SER A 279 14.99 19.00 -1.75
N GLY A 280 14.93 20.31 -1.51
CA GLY A 280 14.82 21.30 -2.59
C GLY A 280 13.56 21.11 -3.43
N ARG A 281 13.72 20.69 -4.68
CA ARG A 281 12.65 20.41 -5.63
C ARG A 281 12.28 18.91 -5.73
N VAL A 282 12.83 18.09 -4.84
CA VAL A 282 12.58 16.65 -4.77
C VAL A 282 11.60 16.35 -3.64
N PHE A 283 10.57 15.55 -3.94
CA PHE A 283 9.49 15.11 -3.03
C PHE A 283 9.50 13.60 -2.93
N PHE A 284 9.61 13.05 -1.73
CA PHE A 284 9.64 11.61 -1.50
C PHE A 284 8.24 11.10 -1.16
N VAL A 285 7.82 10.00 -1.82
CA VAL A 285 6.51 9.37 -1.63
C VAL A 285 6.65 7.86 -1.47
N GLY A 286 5.64 7.22 -0.91
CA GLY A 286 5.64 5.77 -0.72
C GLY A 286 6.80 5.28 0.16
N ASP A 287 7.30 4.09 -0.14
CA ASP A 287 8.43 3.48 0.59
C ASP A 287 9.70 4.36 0.60
N ALA A 288 9.87 5.23 -0.39
CA ALA A 288 11.00 6.18 -0.40
C ALA A 288 10.89 7.20 0.74
N MET A 289 9.70 7.44 1.29
CA MET A 289 9.44 8.26 2.47
C MET A 289 9.36 7.46 3.77
N GLY A 290 9.41 6.12 3.71
CA GLY A 290 9.34 5.27 4.91
C GLY A 290 7.98 5.25 5.58
N ILE A 291 6.89 5.29 4.81
CA ILE A 291 5.53 5.55 5.30
C ILE A 291 4.69 4.31 5.59
N ALA A 292 5.23 3.10 5.46
CA ALA A 292 4.47 1.90 5.80
C ALA A 292 3.98 1.95 7.26
N ASP A 293 2.78 1.43 7.51
CA ASP A 293 2.20 1.36 8.86
C ASP A 293 3.11 0.53 9.78
N PRO A 294 3.57 1.07 10.92
CA PRO A 294 4.51 0.37 11.79
C PRO A 294 3.89 -0.88 12.44
N MET A 295 2.58 -0.93 12.65
CA MET A 295 1.90 -2.05 13.30
C MET A 295 1.67 -3.23 12.36
N THR A 296 1.24 -2.95 11.14
CA THR A 296 0.82 -3.99 10.19
C THR A 296 1.82 -4.24 9.06
N GLY A 297 2.72 -3.29 8.79
CA GLY A 297 3.57 -3.32 7.60
C GLY A 297 2.81 -2.99 6.30
N GLU A 298 1.54 -2.58 6.38
CA GLU A 298 0.76 -2.12 5.23
C GLU A 298 1.32 -0.81 4.69
N GLY A 299 1.32 -0.63 3.37
CA GLY A 299 1.92 0.55 2.76
C GLY A 299 1.28 0.99 1.45
N ILE A 300 0.28 0.26 0.92
CA ILE A 300 -0.34 0.60 -0.37
C ILE A 300 -1.21 1.86 -0.23
N ALA A 301 -2.07 1.92 0.81
CA ALA A 301 -2.90 3.10 1.07
C ALA A 301 -2.04 4.35 1.28
N GLN A 302 -1.03 4.25 2.16
CA GLN A 302 -0.11 5.34 2.47
C GLN A 302 0.69 5.78 1.22
N ALA A 303 1.08 4.83 0.37
CA ALA A 303 1.78 5.12 -0.88
C ALA A 303 0.90 5.91 -1.85
N LEU A 304 -0.33 5.45 -2.09
CA LEU A 304 -1.31 6.14 -2.91
C LEU A 304 -1.60 7.55 -2.37
N GLN A 305 -1.84 7.65 -1.07
CA GLN A 305 -2.17 8.92 -0.40
C GLN A 305 -1.02 9.92 -0.48
N SER A 306 0.22 9.51 -0.15
CA SER A 306 1.37 10.41 -0.23
C SER A 306 1.61 10.92 -1.64
N GLY A 307 1.41 10.07 -2.66
CA GLY A 307 1.46 10.48 -4.06
C GLY A 307 0.46 11.57 -4.41
N LYS A 308 -0.80 11.42 -4.00
CA LYS A 308 -1.84 12.44 -4.18
C LYS A 308 -1.54 13.73 -3.42
N LEU A 309 -1.03 13.62 -2.19
CA LEU A 309 -0.64 14.80 -1.39
C LEU A 309 0.49 15.58 -2.03
N ALA A 310 1.52 14.91 -2.57
CA ALA A 310 2.59 15.55 -3.32
C ALA A 310 2.06 16.26 -4.57
N ALA A 311 1.24 15.59 -5.37
CA ALA A 311 0.61 16.18 -6.56
C ALA A 311 -0.21 17.45 -6.20
N SER A 312 -1.00 17.38 -5.14
CA SER A 312 -1.78 18.54 -4.65
C SER A 312 -0.88 19.70 -4.21
N ALA A 313 0.21 19.42 -3.49
CA ALA A 313 1.14 20.44 -3.01
C ALA A 313 1.83 21.17 -4.17
N LEU A 314 2.35 20.41 -5.15
CA LEU A 314 2.99 20.96 -6.35
C LEU A 314 2.04 21.84 -7.16
N THR A 315 0.81 21.37 -7.39
CA THR A 315 -0.19 22.12 -8.14
C THR A 315 -0.57 23.45 -7.45
N LYS A 316 -0.77 23.43 -6.12
CA LYS A 316 -1.13 24.62 -5.36
C LYS A 316 0.01 25.64 -5.22
N ALA A 317 1.24 25.18 -5.22
CA ALA A 317 2.42 26.04 -5.16
C ALA A 317 2.76 26.65 -6.50
N GLY A 318 2.50 25.91 -7.59
CA GLY A 318 2.90 26.28 -8.94
C GLY A 318 4.38 25.97 -9.23
N PRO A 319 4.87 26.28 -10.45
CA PRO A 319 6.15 25.79 -10.94
C PRO A 319 7.39 26.46 -10.29
N TYR A 320 7.23 27.65 -9.69
CA TYR A 320 8.35 28.47 -9.25
C TYR A 320 8.52 28.55 -7.74
N ASP A 321 7.52 28.17 -6.94
CA ASP A 321 7.57 28.28 -5.49
C ASP A 321 7.78 26.93 -4.80
N ALA A 322 9.01 26.41 -4.93
CA ALA A 322 9.39 25.15 -4.30
C ALA A 322 9.32 25.20 -2.76
N SER A 323 9.51 26.37 -2.15
CA SER A 323 9.38 26.53 -0.70
C SER A 323 7.95 26.34 -0.23
N LYS A 324 7.00 26.96 -0.92
CA LYS A 324 5.57 26.77 -0.66
C LYS A 324 5.14 25.33 -0.92
N ALA A 325 5.63 24.69 -2.00
CA ALA A 325 5.34 23.29 -2.30
C ALA A 325 5.76 22.37 -1.14
N ARG A 326 6.98 22.53 -0.63
CA ARG A 326 7.49 21.77 0.53
C ARG A 326 6.62 21.96 1.75
N SER A 327 6.36 23.22 2.14
CA SER A 327 5.53 23.51 3.32
C SER A 327 4.13 22.93 3.23
N LEU A 328 3.50 22.96 2.04
CA LEU A 328 2.19 22.39 1.82
C LEU A 328 2.23 20.84 1.90
N TYR A 329 3.28 20.22 1.40
CA TYR A 329 3.43 18.77 1.45
C TYR A 329 3.67 18.29 2.88
N ASP A 330 4.62 18.89 3.59
CA ASP A 330 4.94 18.55 4.98
C ASP A 330 3.71 18.68 5.89
N LEU A 331 2.98 19.79 5.79
CA LEU A 331 1.74 19.99 6.54
C LEU A 331 0.67 18.95 6.20
N SER A 332 0.58 18.56 4.92
CA SER A 332 -0.39 17.58 4.47
C SER A 332 -0.04 16.16 4.98
N LEU A 333 1.24 15.80 4.99
CA LEU A 333 1.72 14.53 5.56
C LEU A 333 1.49 14.48 7.07
N GLU A 334 1.83 15.54 7.78
CA GLU A 334 1.60 15.62 9.22
C GLU A 334 0.13 15.38 9.57
N LYS A 335 -0.76 16.07 8.85
CA LYS A 335 -2.20 15.98 9.09
C LYS A 335 -2.80 14.63 8.70
N ALA A 336 -2.34 14.04 7.61
CA ALA A 336 -2.98 12.87 7.01
C ALA A 336 -2.38 11.54 7.52
N LEU A 337 -1.07 11.47 7.78
CA LEU A 337 -0.38 10.21 8.02
C LEU A 337 0.40 10.16 9.33
N LEU A 338 1.06 11.25 9.74
CA LEU A 338 2.03 11.20 10.83
C LEU A 338 1.44 10.75 12.16
N ARG A 339 0.26 11.25 12.53
CA ARG A 339 -0.41 10.89 13.80
C ARG A 339 -0.82 9.42 13.83
N ASP A 340 -1.29 8.89 12.72
CA ASP A 340 -1.64 7.47 12.60
C ASP A 340 -0.39 6.58 12.68
N HIS A 341 0.69 7.01 12.04
CA HIS A 341 1.98 6.32 12.10
C HIS A 341 2.54 6.27 13.53
N GLN A 342 2.53 7.39 14.26
CA GLN A 342 2.97 7.47 15.65
C GLN A 342 2.13 6.57 16.57
N PHE A 343 0.81 6.59 16.41
CA PHE A 343 -0.09 5.75 17.18
C PHE A 343 0.13 4.26 16.88
N ALA A 344 0.28 3.90 15.61
CA ALA A 344 0.59 2.54 15.19
C ALA A 344 1.94 2.03 15.75
N GLY A 345 2.96 2.90 15.83
CA GLY A 345 4.24 2.58 16.46
C GLY A 345 4.14 2.28 17.95
N GLN A 346 3.29 3.01 18.68
CA GLN A 346 3.02 2.72 20.09
C GLN A 346 2.30 1.38 20.26
N LEU A 347 1.30 1.08 19.41
CA LEU A 347 0.60 -0.21 19.44
C LEU A 347 1.53 -1.36 19.06
N GLN A 348 2.41 -1.20 18.07
CA GLN A 348 3.40 -2.20 17.73
C GLN A 348 4.23 -2.61 18.96
N SER A 349 4.65 -1.63 19.76
CA SER A 349 5.42 -1.90 21.01
C SER A 349 4.63 -2.74 22.01
N LEU A 350 3.33 -2.53 22.13
CA LEU A 350 2.46 -3.35 23.00
C LEU A 350 2.30 -4.78 22.46
N LEU A 351 2.20 -4.94 21.14
CA LEU A 351 2.04 -6.24 20.49
C LEU A 351 3.30 -7.12 20.53
N THR A 352 4.43 -6.63 21.02
CA THR A 352 5.60 -7.48 21.32
C THR A 352 5.33 -8.45 22.48
N SER A 353 4.34 -8.14 23.33
CA SER A 353 3.93 -8.99 24.45
C SER A 353 2.83 -9.95 24.03
N SER A 354 3.08 -11.27 24.15
CA SER A 354 2.07 -12.30 23.91
C SER A 354 0.81 -12.12 24.75
N LEU A 355 0.95 -11.67 26.02
CA LEU A 355 -0.18 -11.38 26.89
C LEU A 355 -0.99 -10.18 26.38
N ALA A 356 -0.32 -9.09 25.99
CA ALA A 356 -1.00 -7.90 25.47
C ALA A 356 -1.74 -8.19 24.16
N THR A 357 -1.11 -8.94 23.25
CA THR A 357 -1.73 -9.37 21.99
C THR A 357 -2.97 -10.24 22.26
N GLU A 358 -2.86 -11.19 23.18
CA GLU A 358 -3.98 -12.04 23.60
C GLU A 358 -5.15 -11.23 24.15
N LEU A 359 -4.87 -10.26 25.04
CA LEU A 359 -5.90 -9.40 25.62
C LEU A 359 -6.54 -8.47 24.57
N ALA A 360 -5.76 -7.94 23.64
CA ALA A 360 -6.27 -7.11 22.55
C ALA A 360 -7.24 -7.89 21.66
N ILE A 361 -6.90 -9.13 21.28
CA ILE A 361 -7.76 -10.00 20.47
C ILE A 361 -9.02 -10.37 21.26
N LYS A 362 -8.92 -10.69 22.55
CA LYS A 362 -10.09 -10.94 23.40
C LYS A 362 -11.01 -9.74 23.51
N ALA A 363 -10.47 -8.54 23.68
CA ALA A 363 -11.25 -7.30 23.68
C ALA A 363 -11.98 -7.08 22.35
N ALA A 364 -11.30 -7.31 21.23
CA ALA A 364 -11.92 -7.27 19.90
C ALA A 364 -13.05 -8.29 19.74
N ASN A 365 -12.94 -9.45 20.39
CA ASN A 365 -13.90 -10.55 20.29
C ASN A 365 -15.06 -10.52 21.31
N MET A 366 -15.18 -9.49 22.15
CA MET A 366 -16.18 -9.44 23.24
C MET A 366 -17.64 -9.58 22.77
N ASN A 367 -17.99 -8.95 21.64
CA ASN A 367 -19.33 -9.01 21.06
C ASN A 367 -19.32 -8.68 19.56
N SER A 368 -20.46 -8.77 18.89
CA SER A 368 -20.57 -8.51 17.45
C SER A 368 -20.19 -7.07 17.05
N TRP A 369 -20.50 -6.10 17.90
CA TRP A 369 -20.17 -4.70 17.67
C TRP A 369 -18.64 -4.47 17.74
N THR A 370 -17.98 -5.01 18.76
CA THR A 370 -16.51 -4.90 18.90
C THR A 370 -15.79 -5.59 17.76
N ARG A 371 -16.21 -6.79 17.35
CA ARG A 371 -15.63 -7.52 16.21
C ARG A 371 -15.70 -6.71 14.92
N ARG A 372 -16.91 -6.20 14.59
CA ARG A 372 -17.12 -5.42 13.36
C ARG A 372 -16.32 -4.13 13.34
N ASN A 373 -16.32 -3.38 14.44
CA ASN A 373 -15.59 -2.11 14.49
C ASN A 373 -14.07 -2.31 14.56
N PHE A 374 -13.60 -3.39 15.18
CA PHE A 374 -12.19 -3.75 15.16
C PHE A 374 -11.75 -4.18 13.74
N ALA A 375 -12.56 -4.94 13.01
CA ALA A 375 -12.32 -5.25 11.61
C ALA A 375 -12.18 -3.97 10.77
N ARG A 376 -13.14 -3.06 10.89
CA ARG A 376 -13.12 -1.77 10.17
C ARG A 376 -11.86 -0.96 10.48
N TRP A 377 -11.46 -0.91 11.75
CA TRP A 377 -10.27 -0.22 12.19
C TRP A 377 -9.00 -0.91 11.66
N LEU A 378 -8.94 -2.22 11.69
CA LEU A 378 -7.81 -3.00 11.17
C LEU A 378 -7.62 -2.79 9.66
N PHE A 379 -8.71 -2.65 8.92
CA PHE A 379 -8.69 -2.39 7.47
C PHE A 379 -8.74 -0.89 7.12
N GLU A 380 -8.41 0.01 8.07
CA GLU A 380 -8.26 1.46 7.81
C GLU A 380 -9.53 2.13 7.23
N ASP A 381 -10.72 1.61 7.57
CA ASP A 381 -11.97 2.26 7.20
C ASP A 381 -12.11 3.64 7.87
N TYR A 382 -11.38 3.86 8.94
CA TYR A 382 -11.15 5.14 9.59
C TYR A 382 -9.73 5.22 10.18
N PRO A 383 -9.22 6.44 10.49
CA PRO A 383 -7.85 6.66 10.94
C PRO A 383 -7.45 5.78 12.15
N ARG A 384 -6.23 5.29 12.17
CA ARG A 384 -5.68 4.50 13.29
C ARG A 384 -5.78 5.26 14.62
N ALA A 385 -5.43 6.53 14.61
CA ALA A 385 -5.42 7.40 15.77
C ALA A 385 -6.78 8.06 16.04
N LEU A 386 -7.90 7.46 15.60
CA LEU A 386 -9.24 8.07 15.69
C LEU A 386 -9.53 8.65 17.08
N VAL A 387 -9.20 7.90 18.16
CA VAL A 387 -9.45 8.33 19.54
C VAL A 387 -8.63 9.58 19.91
N LEU A 388 -7.47 9.78 19.32
CA LEU A 388 -6.55 10.90 19.59
C LEU A 388 -6.74 12.08 18.61
N THR A 389 -7.62 11.92 17.63
CA THR A 389 -7.84 12.93 16.57
C THR A 389 -9.31 13.30 16.45
N PRO A 390 -9.90 13.93 17.48
CA PRO A 390 -11.32 14.32 17.45
C PRO A 390 -11.66 15.28 16.30
N ASP A 391 -10.70 16.03 15.81
CA ASP A 391 -10.80 16.89 14.62
C ASP A 391 -11.06 16.11 13.32
N ARG A 392 -10.77 14.82 13.29
CA ARG A 392 -11.08 13.90 12.17
C ARG A 392 -12.42 13.18 12.30
N TRP A 393 -13.13 13.37 13.41
CA TRP A 393 -14.43 12.74 13.61
C TRP A 393 -15.47 13.42 12.72
N LYS A 394 -15.89 12.69 11.70
CA LYS A 394 -16.99 13.10 10.84
C LYS A 394 -18.26 12.38 11.28
N LEU A 395 -19.42 13.03 11.17
CA LEU A 395 -20.72 12.37 11.32
C LEU A 395 -20.73 11.15 10.37
N GLY A 396 -21.05 9.97 10.91
CA GLY A 396 -21.04 8.73 10.14
C GLY A 396 -19.67 8.06 9.95
N ALA A 397 -18.60 8.49 10.66
CA ALA A 397 -17.28 7.88 10.56
C ALA A 397 -17.29 6.35 10.78
N LEU A 398 -18.19 5.84 11.63
CA LEU A 398 -18.35 4.41 11.91
C LEU A 398 -19.41 3.73 11.02
N SER A 399 -20.02 4.43 10.09
CA SER A 399 -21.06 3.94 9.19
C SER A 399 -20.81 4.24 7.72
N ASN A 400 -19.60 4.70 7.37
CA ASN A 400 -19.24 4.97 5.97
C ASN A 400 -19.36 3.71 5.11
N ASP A 401 -19.77 3.91 3.85
CA ASP A 401 -19.75 2.87 2.82
C ASP A 401 -18.29 2.51 2.46
N GLY A 402 -18.09 1.28 1.97
CA GLY A 402 -16.81 0.86 1.39
C GLY A 402 -16.55 1.51 0.03
N ALA A 403 -15.54 1.04 -0.66
CA ALA A 403 -15.27 1.37 -2.06
C ALA A 403 -15.97 0.36 -2.97
N TYR A 404 -16.22 0.72 -4.21
CA TYR A 404 -16.85 -0.11 -5.25
C TYR A 404 -18.20 -0.72 -4.80
N GLU A 405 -19.29 -0.21 -5.33
CA GLU A 405 -20.59 -0.86 -5.16
C GLU A 405 -20.60 -2.23 -5.85
N SER A 406 -21.23 -3.23 -5.23
CA SER A 406 -21.37 -4.54 -5.86
C SER A 406 -22.18 -4.44 -7.15
N ASN A 407 -21.82 -5.19 -8.19
CA ASN A 407 -22.54 -5.20 -9.47
C ASN A 407 -24.01 -5.56 -9.32
N GLU A 408 -24.39 -6.32 -8.27
CA GLU A 408 -25.78 -6.64 -7.97
C GLU A 408 -26.62 -5.41 -7.57
N SER A 409 -26.02 -4.43 -6.86
CA SER A 409 -26.72 -3.19 -6.51
C SER A 409 -26.89 -2.25 -7.70
N LYS A 410 -25.96 -2.28 -8.66
CA LYS A 410 -26.09 -1.52 -9.93
C LYS A 410 -27.14 -2.14 -10.84
N MET A 411 -27.16 -3.46 -11.00
CA MET A 411 -28.18 -4.14 -11.79
C MET A 411 -29.61 -3.92 -11.24
N THR A 412 -29.78 -3.88 -9.92
CA THR A 412 -31.09 -3.57 -9.32
C THR A 412 -31.48 -2.10 -9.44
N ALA A 413 -30.54 -1.16 -9.51
CA ALA A 413 -30.82 0.25 -9.75
C ALA A 413 -31.18 0.52 -11.21
N GLU A 414 -30.41 0.00 -12.16
CA GLU A 414 -30.69 0.10 -13.59
C GLU A 414 -31.97 -0.63 -14.00
N SER A 415 -32.26 -1.80 -13.40
CA SER A 415 -33.55 -2.49 -13.65
C SER A 415 -34.74 -1.75 -13.04
N LYS A 416 -34.58 -1.01 -11.96
CA LYS A 416 -35.64 -0.14 -11.41
C LYS A 416 -35.86 1.10 -12.26
N GLU A 417 -34.84 1.73 -12.81
CA GLU A 417 -35.00 2.85 -13.74
C GLU A 417 -35.68 2.42 -15.06
N LEU A 418 -35.34 1.23 -15.58
CA LEU A 418 -36.03 0.68 -16.76
C LEU A 418 -37.50 0.30 -16.51
N PHE A 419 -37.88 -0.09 -15.29
CA PHE A 419 -39.29 -0.35 -14.93
C PHE A 419 -40.11 0.94 -14.76
N PHE A 420 -39.51 2.06 -14.38
CA PHE A 420 -40.22 3.34 -14.24
C PHE A 420 -40.41 4.09 -15.57
N ILE A 421 -39.70 3.71 -16.64
CA ILE A 421 -39.88 4.32 -17.99
C ILE A 421 -40.99 3.58 -18.79
N GLY A 422 -41.42 2.38 -18.36
CA GLY A 422 -42.44 1.55 -19.05
C GLY A 422 -43.90 1.73 -18.61
N GLU A 423 -44.19 2.58 -17.62
CA GLU A 423 -45.58 2.81 -17.14
C GLU A 423 -46.17 4.17 -17.52
N ASN A 424 -45.54 4.92 -18.45
CA ASN A 424 -46.06 6.19 -18.98
C ASN A 424 -46.13 6.24 -20.52
N GLU A 425 -46.61 5.15 -21.16
CA GLU A 425 -47.16 5.20 -22.52
C GLU A 425 -48.56 4.57 -22.58
#